data_2f732889139e895d87c0cf47cea7e855
#
_entry.id   2f732889139e895d87c0cf47cea7e855
#
_cell.length_a   1.000
_cell.length_b   1.000
_cell.length_c   1.000
_cell.angle_alpha   90.00
_cell.angle_beta   90.00
_cell.angle_gamma   90.00
#
_symmetry.space_group_name_H-M   'P 1'
#
loop_
_entity.id
_entity.type
_entity.pdbx_description
1 polymer ?
#
loop_
_entity_poly.entity_id
_entity_poly.type
_entity_poly.pdbx_seq_one_letter_code
_entity_poly.pdbx_strand_id
1 'polypeptide(L)'
;VECCIEIQQILKPIAHLNLRIGIHQGEILITDNDVIGDDVNITARIEPFSAEGGIAISNKVNDALVRESGFETKYLGKPKLKGVGQKVEVFCITSHDLPETKLSEVSAKLEKTTPIWQIAVSAILVIGVAAYFIIPKKPPVVSVAVMYMEISGNEEDQYLETMTEDLIFDLSKAIPGKLKVSEVSAVRKLKKTDLEISEISKSLGVQFVFKSSLQRSGDGFNLRCRLVEAETGIDKFINKWFIEANSLQSIVGVLVENIIGGLDIPMVGDLAKIEYDPEAYELYLKAKDLYARSDNADQDGEAINMMQDVIELDNKLIAAQLKLGQMYYDNAQYDRAETIFTQSLKKSRELEDNTNVAESLRKQGQLFRKQRQIETALEKFNEALSISTVMNDKNSMAKIMNSIAILYYQTDRLDEALEYWLQAFNIAKEFDDKLKISKYVNNIGIWYWKDFDYSKAIDYYEQSLAIKEELGDTRNYGKTLNNLGEVYYDMGDFASAIDYFNQSIAIKEKLKDQKGLNSTLFNLGEAQIYNSNYDDALPNFRRSLTISRTLEDIYQM
;
A
#
# COMPACT_ATOMS: atom_id res chain seq x y z
N VAL A 1 -39.52 -24.66 22.67
CA VAL A 1 -38.52 -25.43 23.45
C VAL A 1 -38.89 -26.89 23.53
N GLU A 2 -40.11 -27.23 23.95
CA GLU A 2 -40.59 -28.63 24.05
C GLU A 2 -40.38 -29.43 22.77
N CYS A 3 -40.83 -28.92 21.62
CA CYS A 3 -40.62 -29.58 20.32
C CYS A 3 -39.12 -29.85 20.02
N CYS A 4 -38.22 -28.92 20.42
CA CYS A 4 -36.78 -29.13 20.25
C CYS A 4 -36.24 -30.23 21.17
N ILE A 5 -36.80 -30.37 22.36
CA ILE A 5 -36.47 -31.45 23.31
C ILE A 5 -36.95 -32.79 22.74
N GLU A 6 -38.20 -32.87 22.22
CA GLU A 6 -38.72 -34.06 21.56
C GLU A 6 -37.86 -34.48 20.37
N ILE A 7 -37.43 -33.53 19.51
CA ILE A 7 -36.52 -33.80 18.40
C ILE A 7 -35.22 -34.43 18.91
N GLN A 8 -34.59 -33.88 19.96
CA GLN A 8 -33.36 -34.42 20.53
C GLN A 8 -33.56 -35.82 21.11
N GLN A 9 -34.70 -36.07 21.78
CA GLN A 9 -35.03 -37.39 22.31
C GLN A 9 -35.26 -38.44 21.22
N ILE A 10 -35.93 -38.06 20.10
CA ILE A 10 -36.15 -38.94 18.93
C ILE A 10 -34.82 -39.26 18.23
N LEU A 11 -33.88 -38.30 18.16
CA LEU A 11 -32.60 -38.44 17.48
C LEU A 11 -31.54 -39.19 18.32
N LYS A 12 -31.66 -39.17 19.65
CA LYS A 12 -30.71 -39.80 20.59
C LYS A 12 -30.35 -41.26 20.27
N PRO A 13 -31.28 -42.16 19.84
CA PRO A 13 -30.95 -43.54 19.47
C PRO A 13 -30.35 -43.70 18.07
N ILE A 14 -30.30 -42.66 17.24
CA ILE A 14 -29.83 -42.74 15.87
C ILE A 14 -28.34 -42.55 15.84
N ALA A 15 -27.56 -43.61 15.64
CA ALA A 15 -26.10 -43.55 15.55
C ALA A 15 -25.65 -42.60 14.42
N HIS A 16 -24.68 -41.76 14.69
CA HIS A 16 -24.06 -40.77 13.77
C HIS A 16 -24.91 -39.55 13.44
N LEU A 17 -26.03 -39.28 14.12
CA LEU A 17 -26.83 -38.07 13.92
C LEU A 17 -26.80 -37.22 15.22
N ASN A 18 -25.83 -36.26 15.27
CA ASN A 18 -25.68 -35.37 16.39
C ASN A 18 -26.16 -33.96 16.00
N LEU A 19 -27.37 -33.59 16.42
CA LEU A 19 -27.93 -32.27 16.18
C LEU A 19 -27.59 -31.34 17.33
N ARG A 20 -27.20 -30.10 17.04
CA ARG A 20 -27.11 -29.00 17.99
C ARG A 20 -28.27 -28.04 17.72
N ILE A 21 -28.87 -27.51 18.76
CA ILE A 21 -29.99 -26.58 18.63
C ILE A 21 -29.69 -25.32 19.38
N GLY A 22 -29.84 -24.18 18.70
CA GLY A 22 -29.83 -22.84 19.33
C GLY A 22 -31.21 -22.24 19.30
N ILE A 23 -31.68 -21.65 20.42
CA ILE A 23 -33.00 -21.01 20.50
C ILE A 23 -32.87 -19.60 21.01
N HIS A 24 -33.41 -18.65 20.26
CA HIS A 24 -33.55 -17.26 20.64
C HIS A 24 -34.97 -16.78 20.35
N GLN A 25 -35.43 -15.81 21.12
CA GLN A 25 -36.73 -15.16 20.92
C GLN A 25 -36.50 -13.71 20.49
N GLY A 26 -37.04 -13.35 19.33
CA GLY A 26 -36.88 -12.01 18.78
C GLY A 26 -37.81 -11.70 17.63
N GLU A 27 -37.68 -10.52 17.07
CA GLU A 27 -38.46 -10.07 15.92
C GLU A 27 -37.78 -10.49 14.61
N ILE A 28 -38.57 -10.99 13.68
CA ILE A 28 -38.10 -11.44 12.36
C ILE A 28 -38.95 -10.83 11.26
N LEU A 29 -38.32 -10.52 10.12
CA LEU A 29 -39.01 -10.18 8.88
C LEU A 29 -39.01 -11.38 7.96
N ILE A 30 -40.22 -11.85 7.58
CA ILE A 30 -40.39 -12.96 6.65
C ILE A 30 -40.68 -12.35 5.28
N THR A 31 -39.85 -12.70 4.29
CA THR A 31 -40.03 -12.40 2.87
C THR A 31 -40.35 -13.71 2.13
N ASP A 32 -40.80 -13.63 0.87
CA ASP A 32 -41.23 -14.81 0.11
C ASP A 32 -40.16 -15.91 -0.02
N ASN A 33 -38.86 -15.58 0.15
CA ASN A 33 -37.76 -16.53 0.01
C ASN A 33 -36.74 -16.52 1.17
N ASP A 34 -36.88 -15.65 2.21
CA ASP A 34 -35.88 -15.54 3.26
C ASP A 34 -36.49 -15.06 4.59
N VAL A 35 -35.77 -15.32 5.69
CA VAL A 35 -36.08 -14.85 7.04
C VAL A 35 -34.95 -13.96 7.51
N ILE A 36 -35.21 -12.66 7.61
CA ILE A 36 -34.20 -11.64 7.88
C ILE A 36 -34.44 -11.02 9.26
N GLY A 37 -33.36 -10.72 9.98
CA GLY A 37 -33.37 -9.99 11.25
C GLY A 37 -32.15 -10.28 12.11
N ASP A 38 -31.78 -9.32 12.97
CA ASP A 38 -30.66 -9.50 13.91
C ASP A 38 -30.87 -10.70 14.83
N ASP A 39 -32.12 -10.99 15.20
CA ASP A 39 -32.47 -12.10 16.08
C ASP A 39 -32.29 -13.47 15.38
N VAL A 40 -32.37 -13.56 14.05
CA VAL A 40 -32.00 -14.76 13.27
C VAL A 40 -30.49 -15.00 13.38
N ASN A 41 -29.69 -13.96 13.25
CA ASN A 41 -28.25 -14.03 13.42
C ASN A 41 -27.84 -14.46 14.83
N ILE A 42 -28.55 -13.99 15.85
CA ILE A 42 -28.33 -14.42 17.24
C ILE A 42 -28.56 -15.92 17.38
N THR A 43 -29.66 -16.43 16.84
CA THR A 43 -30.01 -17.84 16.90
C THR A 43 -28.93 -18.74 16.30
N ALA A 44 -28.46 -18.41 15.09
CA ALA A 44 -27.40 -19.15 14.41
C ALA A 44 -26.05 -19.11 15.16
N ARG A 45 -25.83 -18.08 15.98
CA ARG A 45 -24.59 -17.93 16.74
C ARG A 45 -24.65 -18.46 18.17
N ILE A 46 -25.84 -18.82 18.66
CA ILE A 46 -26.03 -19.50 19.96
C ILE A 46 -25.86 -21.01 19.80
N GLU A 47 -26.20 -21.57 18.64
CA GLU A 47 -26.10 -23.02 18.36
C GLU A 47 -24.72 -23.61 18.69
N PRO A 48 -23.56 -22.98 18.34
CA PRO A 48 -22.25 -23.54 18.65
C PRO A 48 -21.92 -23.66 20.14
N PHE A 49 -22.74 -23.06 21.01
CA PHE A 49 -22.63 -23.21 22.47
C PHE A 49 -23.43 -24.39 23.01
N SER A 50 -24.10 -25.14 22.16
CA SER A 50 -24.78 -26.39 22.52
C SER A 50 -23.82 -27.58 22.47
N ALA A 51 -23.92 -28.49 23.42
CA ALA A 51 -23.34 -29.84 23.28
C ALA A 51 -23.99 -30.60 22.09
N GLU A 52 -23.32 -31.61 21.58
CA GLU A 52 -23.92 -32.53 20.62
C GLU A 52 -25.12 -33.24 21.27
N GLY A 53 -26.26 -33.16 20.63
CA GLY A 53 -27.53 -33.65 21.21
C GLY A 53 -28.16 -32.73 22.24
N GLY A 54 -27.59 -31.52 22.47
CA GLY A 54 -28.06 -30.55 23.45
C GLY A 54 -28.82 -29.36 22.85
N ILE A 55 -29.22 -28.42 23.71
CA ILE A 55 -29.94 -27.19 23.36
C ILE A 55 -29.33 -26.02 24.08
N ALA A 56 -28.87 -25.00 23.34
CA ALA A 56 -28.45 -23.70 23.87
C ALA A 56 -29.56 -22.67 23.67
N ILE A 57 -29.73 -21.80 24.67
CA ILE A 57 -30.79 -20.78 24.67
C ILE A 57 -30.24 -19.43 25.08
N SER A 58 -30.86 -18.35 24.59
CA SER A 58 -30.56 -16.99 25.06
C SER A 58 -31.21 -16.67 26.38
N ASN A 59 -30.77 -15.59 27.05
CA ASN A 59 -31.38 -15.06 28.27
C ASN A 59 -32.88 -14.80 28.09
N LYS A 60 -33.34 -14.25 26.97
CA LYS A 60 -34.78 -14.04 26.72
C LYS A 60 -35.59 -15.33 26.81
N VAL A 61 -35.09 -16.42 26.28
CA VAL A 61 -35.72 -17.73 26.35
C VAL A 61 -35.59 -18.33 27.72
N ASN A 62 -34.42 -18.19 28.38
CA ASN A 62 -34.20 -18.65 29.75
C ASN A 62 -35.16 -17.98 30.74
N ASP A 63 -35.37 -16.67 30.66
CA ASP A 63 -36.26 -15.90 31.52
C ASP A 63 -37.74 -16.34 31.39
N ALA A 64 -38.12 -16.83 30.23
CA ALA A 64 -39.43 -17.45 30.00
C ALA A 64 -39.52 -18.84 30.63
N LEU A 65 -38.46 -19.66 30.47
CA LEU A 65 -38.43 -21.04 30.96
C LEU A 65 -38.33 -21.15 32.49
N VAL A 66 -37.62 -20.23 33.15
CA VAL A 66 -37.51 -20.22 34.65
C VAL A 66 -38.86 -20.09 35.33
N ARG A 67 -39.90 -19.62 34.63
CA ARG A 67 -41.26 -19.48 35.14
C ARG A 67 -42.09 -20.76 34.95
N GLU A 68 -41.59 -21.69 34.15
CA GLU A 68 -42.25 -22.98 33.86
C GLU A 68 -41.66 -24.08 34.74
N SER A 69 -42.51 -24.90 35.37
CA SER A 69 -42.05 -26.04 36.17
C SER A 69 -41.54 -27.16 35.29
N GLY A 70 -40.34 -27.69 35.59
CA GLY A 70 -39.78 -28.85 34.88
C GLY A 70 -38.59 -28.57 34.02
N PHE A 71 -38.18 -27.29 33.84
CA PHE A 71 -36.97 -26.91 33.11
C PHE A 71 -35.84 -26.56 34.07
N GLU A 72 -34.68 -27.15 33.84
CA GLU A 72 -33.43 -26.75 34.48
C GLU A 72 -32.47 -26.24 33.40
N THR A 73 -31.81 -25.13 33.71
CA THR A 73 -30.86 -24.48 32.80
C THR A 73 -29.56 -24.18 33.50
N LYS A 74 -28.46 -24.17 32.74
CA LYS A 74 -27.15 -23.80 33.26
C LYS A 74 -26.57 -22.65 32.45
N TYR A 75 -26.07 -21.63 33.15
CA TYR A 75 -25.44 -20.48 32.57
C TYR A 75 -24.09 -20.85 31.95
N LEU A 76 -23.86 -20.49 30.67
CA LEU A 76 -22.64 -20.76 29.94
C LEU A 76 -21.75 -19.51 29.81
N GLY A 77 -22.29 -18.30 29.84
CA GLY A 77 -21.52 -17.05 29.77
C GLY A 77 -22.10 -16.00 28.84
N LYS A 78 -21.30 -14.97 28.58
CA LYS A 78 -21.61 -13.84 27.66
C LYS A 78 -20.66 -13.87 26.48
N PRO A 79 -20.95 -14.59 25.40
CA PRO A 79 -20.12 -14.60 24.23
C PRO A 79 -20.24 -13.29 23.45
N LYS A 80 -19.14 -12.86 22.82
CA LYS A 80 -19.18 -11.80 21.82
C LYS A 80 -19.64 -12.40 20.49
N LEU A 81 -20.91 -12.24 20.17
CA LEU A 81 -21.48 -12.76 18.93
C LEU A 81 -21.13 -11.81 17.77
N LYS A 82 -20.44 -12.32 16.74
CA LYS A 82 -20.00 -11.52 15.57
C LYS A 82 -21.22 -10.92 14.86
N GLY A 83 -21.26 -9.61 14.65
CA GLY A 83 -22.35 -8.91 13.97
C GLY A 83 -23.61 -8.70 14.81
N VAL A 84 -23.56 -8.91 16.14
CA VAL A 84 -24.66 -8.66 17.06
C VAL A 84 -24.30 -7.51 18.00
N GLY A 85 -25.01 -6.39 17.89
CA GLY A 85 -24.76 -5.17 18.68
C GLY A 85 -25.17 -5.26 20.15
N GLN A 86 -26.05 -6.21 20.52
CA GLN A 86 -26.55 -6.41 21.86
C GLN A 86 -25.78 -7.50 22.62
N LYS A 87 -25.65 -7.35 23.94
CA LYS A 87 -25.05 -8.38 24.81
C LYS A 87 -26.05 -9.51 25.04
N VAL A 88 -25.70 -10.73 24.63
CA VAL A 88 -26.54 -11.92 24.80
C VAL A 88 -25.89 -12.84 25.83
N GLU A 89 -26.67 -13.27 26.84
CA GLU A 89 -26.26 -14.32 27.77
C GLU A 89 -26.75 -15.65 27.22
N VAL A 90 -25.91 -16.69 27.31
CA VAL A 90 -26.21 -18.02 26.79
C VAL A 90 -26.31 -19.03 27.93
N PHE A 91 -27.29 -19.88 27.87
CA PHE A 91 -27.59 -20.99 28.81
C PHE A 91 -27.71 -22.29 28.02
N CYS A 92 -27.51 -23.43 28.66
CA CYS A 92 -27.93 -24.73 28.13
C CYS A 92 -29.04 -25.33 28.99
N ILE A 93 -29.94 -26.10 28.35
CA ILE A 93 -30.95 -26.87 29.06
C ILE A 93 -30.30 -28.13 29.59
N THR A 94 -30.48 -28.44 30.87
CA THR A 94 -29.87 -29.59 31.56
C THR A 94 -30.93 -30.60 32.07
N SER A 95 -32.21 -30.25 31.96
CA SER A 95 -33.34 -31.16 32.22
C SER A 95 -33.64 -32.08 31.01
N HIS A 96 -34.59 -33.01 31.17
CA HIS A 96 -35.10 -33.90 30.16
C HIS A 96 -34.03 -34.84 29.54
N ASP A 97 -33.03 -35.21 30.34
CA ASP A 97 -31.95 -36.12 29.93
C ASP A 97 -31.11 -35.59 28.74
N LEU A 98 -31.05 -34.27 28.55
CA LEU A 98 -30.19 -33.59 27.57
C LEU A 98 -28.73 -33.48 28.05
N PRO A 99 -27.77 -33.59 27.16
CA PRO A 99 -26.35 -33.46 27.53
C PRO A 99 -26.00 -32.04 27.97
N GLU A 100 -25.34 -31.94 29.12
CA GLU A 100 -24.82 -30.67 29.60
C GLU A 100 -23.61 -30.20 28.78
N THR A 101 -23.64 -28.96 28.36
CA THR A 101 -22.51 -28.35 27.63
C THR A 101 -21.33 -28.11 28.57
N LYS A 102 -20.19 -28.71 28.28
CA LYS A 102 -18.91 -28.41 28.96
C LYS A 102 -18.20 -27.29 28.22
N LEU A 103 -17.84 -26.22 28.95
CA LEU A 103 -17.17 -25.05 28.38
C LEU A 103 -15.83 -25.35 27.70
N SER A 104 -15.19 -26.48 28.06
CA SER A 104 -13.97 -26.98 27.43
C SER A 104 -14.18 -27.58 26.03
N GLU A 105 -15.43 -27.93 25.70
CA GLU A 105 -15.82 -28.58 24.44
C GLU A 105 -16.44 -27.59 23.44
N VAL A 106 -16.65 -26.33 23.89
CA VAL A 106 -17.24 -25.27 23.05
C VAL A 106 -16.15 -24.59 22.23
N SER A 107 -16.30 -24.64 20.90
CA SER A 107 -15.36 -24.02 19.95
C SER A 107 -15.42 -22.47 19.93
N ALA A 108 -16.45 -21.88 20.51
CA ALA A 108 -16.68 -20.44 20.55
C ALA A 108 -16.04 -19.78 21.79
N LYS A 109 -15.37 -18.63 21.60
CA LYS A 109 -14.70 -17.89 22.69
C LYS A 109 -15.70 -17.14 23.58
N LEU A 110 -15.77 -17.51 24.84
CA LEU A 110 -16.48 -16.77 25.88
C LEU A 110 -15.60 -15.63 26.43
N GLU A 111 -16.17 -14.46 26.73
CA GLU A 111 -15.45 -13.42 27.50
C GLU A 111 -15.17 -13.92 28.91
N LYS A 112 -13.90 -14.16 29.23
CA LYS A 112 -13.50 -14.49 30.61
C LYS A 112 -13.51 -13.21 31.43
N THR A 113 -14.49 -13.04 32.28
CA THR A 113 -14.46 -12.05 33.38
C THR A 113 -13.61 -12.61 34.52
N THR A 114 -12.30 -12.30 34.54
CA THR A 114 -11.45 -12.63 35.69
C THR A 114 -11.02 -11.35 36.39
N PRO A 115 -11.28 -11.20 37.69
CA PRO A 115 -10.79 -10.06 38.47
C PRO A 115 -9.29 -10.06 38.74
N ILE A 116 -8.55 -11.05 38.24
CA ILE A 116 -7.10 -11.22 38.45
C ILE A 116 -6.24 -10.24 37.61
N TRP A 117 -6.78 -9.60 36.60
CA TRP A 117 -5.93 -8.79 35.74
C TRP A 117 -5.69 -7.34 36.19
N GLN A 118 -6.34 -6.86 37.26
CA GLN A 118 -5.92 -5.59 37.86
C GLN A 118 -4.52 -5.69 38.48
N ILE A 119 -4.15 -6.85 39.04
CA ILE A 119 -2.78 -7.10 39.57
C ILE A 119 -1.82 -7.40 38.42
N ALA A 120 -2.26 -8.14 37.41
CA ALA A 120 -1.46 -8.45 36.20
C ALA A 120 -1.19 -7.21 35.34
N VAL A 121 -2.15 -6.30 35.18
CA VAL A 121 -1.98 -5.04 34.46
C VAL A 121 -0.96 -4.14 35.15
N SER A 122 -0.97 -4.07 36.49
CA SER A 122 0.03 -3.28 37.24
C SER A 122 1.43 -3.90 37.08
N ALA A 123 1.55 -5.22 37.14
CA ALA A 123 2.82 -5.92 36.91
C ALA A 123 3.29 -5.83 35.44
N ILE A 124 2.39 -5.94 34.47
CA ILE A 124 2.70 -5.77 33.04
C ILE A 124 3.06 -4.32 32.72
N LEU A 125 2.43 -3.32 33.36
CA LEU A 125 2.78 -1.92 33.23
C LEU A 125 4.18 -1.64 33.79
N VAL A 126 4.51 -2.18 34.95
CA VAL A 126 5.86 -2.05 35.56
C VAL A 126 6.90 -2.79 34.74
N ILE A 127 6.60 -4.02 34.28
CA ILE A 127 7.50 -4.78 33.38
C ILE A 127 7.57 -4.11 32.02
N GLY A 128 6.48 -3.57 31.47
CA GLY A 128 6.46 -2.84 30.21
C GLY A 128 7.25 -1.53 30.27
N VAL A 129 7.16 -0.79 31.39
CA VAL A 129 7.99 0.39 31.63
C VAL A 129 9.46 0.00 31.83
N ALA A 130 9.76 -1.04 32.60
CA ALA A 130 11.13 -1.53 32.75
C ALA A 130 11.69 -2.07 31.44
N ALA A 131 10.91 -2.83 30.66
CA ALA A 131 11.28 -3.30 29.33
C ALA A 131 11.48 -2.15 28.33
N TYR A 132 10.68 -1.09 28.42
CA TYR A 132 10.84 0.13 27.60
C TYR A 132 12.20 0.80 27.82
N PHE A 133 12.77 0.71 29.04
CA PHE A 133 14.09 1.26 29.36
C PHE A 133 15.24 0.24 29.19
N ILE A 134 14.96 -1.06 29.24
CA ILE A 134 15.98 -2.13 29.18
C ILE A 134 16.13 -2.72 27.76
N ILE A 135 15.04 -2.75 26.96
CA ILE A 135 15.16 -3.18 25.56
C ILE A 135 15.92 -2.09 24.82
N PRO A 136 17.12 -2.41 24.28
CA PRO A 136 17.85 -1.45 23.46
C PRO A 136 16.94 -1.04 22.31
N LYS A 137 16.48 0.22 22.33
CA LYS A 137 15.78 0.79 21.19
C LYS A 137 16.72 0.62 19.99
N LYS A 138 16.27 -0.08 18.95
CA LYS A 138 17.00 -0.03 17.68
C LYS A 138 17.33 1.43 17.42
N PRO A 139 18.58 1.77 17.16
CA PRO A 139 18.92 3.16 16.84
C PRO A 139 17.96 3.61 15.72
N PRO A 140 17.37 4.80 15.83
CA PRO A 140 16.45 5.27 14.81
C PRO A 140 17.16 5.20 13.46
N VAL A 141 16.47 4.63 12.47
CA VAL A 141 17.01 4.56 11.11
C VAL A 141 17.27 6.01 10.68
N VAL A 142 18.51 6.32 10.34
CA VAL A 142 18.87 7.66 9.86
C VAL A 142 18.07 7.95 8.59
N SER A 143 17.50 9.16 8.48
CA SER A 143 16.64 9.52 7.37
C SER A 143 17.05 10.85 6.73
N VAL A 144 17.10 10.88 5.40
CA VAL A 144 17.50 12.06 4.62
C VAL A 144 16.56 12.31 3.46
N ALA A 145 16.21 13.58 3.25
CA ALA A 145 15.61 14.05 2.01
C ALA A 145 16.69 14.71 1.14
N VAL A 146 16.80 14.24 -0.10
CA VAL A 146 17.66 14.85 -1.12
C VAL A 146 16.77 15.74 -1.98
N MET A 147 16.90 17.06 -1.80
CA MET A 147 16.11 18.02 -2.57
C MET A 147 16.62 18.11 -4.01
N TYR A 148 15.74 18.47 -4.94
CA TYR A 148 16.16 18.71 -6.32
C TYR A 148 17.28 19.71 -6.38
N MET A 149 18.29 19.38 -7.19
CA MET A 149 19.45 20.24 -7.43
C MET A 149 19.01 21.54 -8.09
N GLU A 150 19.38 22.67 -7.50
CA GLU A 150 19.10 23.98 -8.04
C GLU A 150 20.09 24.28 -9.17
N ILE A 151 19.58 24.46 -10.39
CA ILE A 151 20.41 24.80 -11.55
C ILE A 151 20.33 26.29 -11.78
N SER A 152 21.50 26.95 -11.77
CA SER A 152 21.65 28.39 -11.97
C SER A 152 22.47 28.67 -13.23
N GLY A 153 21.98 29.56 -14.09
CA GLY A 153 22.62 29.91 -15.35
C GLY A 153 21.70 29.76 -16.55
N ASN A 154 22.10 29.00 -17.56
CA ASN A 154 21.34 28.85 -18.79
C ASN A 154 20.13 27.92 -18.59
N GLU A 155 19.01 28.23 -19.25
CA GLU A 155 17.84 27.35 -19.31
C GLU A 155 18.17 25.99 -19.93
N GLU A 156 19.15 25.95 -20.84
CA GLU A 156 19.64 24.73 -21.48
C GLU A 156 20.23 23.70 -20.51
N ASP A 157 20.66 24.13 -19.33
CA ASP A 157 21.25 23.26 -18.29
C ASP A 157 20.20 22.64 -17.34
N GLN A 158 18.91 22.99 -17.47
CA GLN A 158 17.85 22.54 -16.54
C GLN A 158 17.70 21.01 -16.48
N TYR A 159 18.04 20.27 -17.54
CA TYR A 159 18.02 18.80 -17.54
C TYR A 159 18.94 18.19 -16.46
N LEU A 160 19.98 18.92 -16.00
CA LEU A 160 20.91 18.47 -14.96
C LEU A 160 20.23 18.25 -13.60
N GLU A 161 19.09 18.88 -13.36
CA GLU A 161 18.31 18.62 -12.12
C GLU A 161 17.88 17.16 -11.99
N THR A 162 17.75 16.44 -13.11
CA THR A 162 17.37 15.02 -13.14
C THR A 162 18.41 14.12 -12.50
N MET A 163 19.66 14.59 -12.31
CA MET A 163 20.70 13.91 -11.53
C MET A 163 20.28 13.65 -10.08
N THR A 164 19.36 14.46 -9.54
CA THR A 164 18.81 14.24 -8.20
C THR A 164 18.15 12.88 -8.06
N GLU A 165 17.51 12.38 -9.11
CA GLU A 165 16.85 11.08 -9.10
C GLU A 165 17.87 9.93 -9.03
N ASP A 166 18.99 10.08 -9.74
CA ASP A 166 20.09 9.14 -9.71
C ASP A 166 20.78 9.16 -8.35
N LEU A 167 20.97 10.35 -7.77
CA LEU A 167 21.51 10.52 -6.42
C LEU A 167 20.64 9.85 -5.34
N ILE A 168 19.33 10.00 -5.42
CA ILE A 168 18.37 9.32 -4.52
C ILE A 168 18.47 7.79 -4.68
N PHE A 169 18.57 7.31 -5.92
CA PHE A 169 18.69 5.88 -6.22
C PHE A 169 20.00 5.31 -5.66
N ASP A 170 21.14 5.94 -5.99
CA ASP A 170 22.46 5.46 -5.58
C ASP A 170 22.65 5.55 -4.06
N LEU A 171 22.14 6.60 -3.43
CA LEU A 171 22.18 6.74 -1.98
C LEU A 171 21.35 5.64 -1.28
N SER A 172 20.19 5.28 -1.85
CA SER A 172 19.36 4.19 -1.35
C SER A 172 20.05 2.83 -1.47
N LYS A 173 20.87 2.65 -2.52
CA LYS A 173 21.66 1.46 -2.80
C LYS A 173 22.89 1.32 -1.90
N ALA A 174 23.53 2.46 -1.57
CA ALA A 174 24.81 2.48 -0.88
C ALA A 174 24.74 1.91 0.55
N ILE A 175 23.61 2.06 1.24
CA ILE A 175 23.45 1.61 2.64
C ILE A 175 22.08 0.96 2.84
N PRO A 176 21.86 -0.23 2.29
CA PRO A 176 20.59 -0.93 2.40
C PRO A 176 20.19 -1.16 3.86
N GLY A 177 18.95 -0.83 4.21
CA GLY A 177 18.37 -1.11 5.52
C GLY A 177 18.86 -0.25 6.70
N LYS A 178 19.82 0.66 6.49
CA LYS A 178 20.34 1.56 7.54
C LYS A 178 20.02 3.04 7.30
N LEU A 179 19.75 3.41 6.05
CA LEU A 179 19.41 4.77 5.64
C LEU A 179 18.04 4.78 4.97
N LYS A 180 17.15 5.64 5.43
CA LYS A 180 15.91 5.98 4.76
C LYS A 180 16.18 7.19 3.87
N VAL A 181 16.01 7.04 2.56
CA VAL A 181 16.07 8.15 1.60
C VAL A 181 14.66 8.44 1.12
N SER A 182 14.26 9.72 1.11
CA SER A 182 12.94 10.11 0.59
C SER A 182 12.78 9.75 -0.89
N GLU A 183 11.61 9.24 -1.28
CA GLU A 183 11.37 8.88 -2.67
C GLU A 183 11.34 10.11 -3.59
N VAL A 184 11.78 9.93 -4.83
CA VAL A 184 11.76 10.94 -5.90
C VAL A 184 10.40 11.61 -6.03
N SER A 185 9.32 10.83 -5.97
CA SER A 185 7.94 11.32 -6.10
C SER A 185 7.53 12.28 -4.97
N ALA A 186 8.03 12.06 -3.77
CA ALA A 186 7.76 12.92 -2.61
C ALA A 186 8.56 14.22 -2.70
N VAL A 187 9.84 14.13 -3.04
CA VAL A 187 10.72 15.31 -3.18
C VAL A 187 10.31 16.18 -4.38
N ARG A 188 9.89 15.56 -5.49
CA ARG A 188 9.43 16.29 -6.70
C ARG A 188 8.28 17.25 -6.43
N LYS A 189 7.39 16.94 -5.49
CA LYS A 189 6.28 17.82 -5.10
C LYS A 189 6.75 19.10 -4.43
N LEU A 190 7.90 19.05 -3.75
CA LEU A 190 8.49 20.18 -3.05
C LEU A 190 9.44 21.02 -3.92
N LYS A 191 9.68 20.61 -5.16
CA LYS A 191 10.65 21.23 -6.07
C LYS A 191 10.44 22.74 -6.31
N LYS A 192 9.18 23.21 -6.29
CA LYS A 192 8.82 24.61 -6.56
C LYS A 192 8.27 25.31 -5.32
N THR A 193 8.51 24.77 -4.13
CA THR A 193 8.06 25.36 -2.87
C THR A 193 9.22 26.04 -2.17
N ASP A 194 8.95 27.22 -1.64
CA ASP A 194 9.93 27.97 -0.85
C ASP A 194 9.79 27.62 0.65
N LEU A 195 9.89 26.30 0.93
CA LEU A 195 9.71 25.78 2.28
C LEU A 195 11.01 25.82 3.07
N GLU A 196 10.89 26.17 4.35
CA GLU A 196 12.00 26.08 5.30
C GLU A 196 12.40 24.61 5.56
N ILE A 197 13.65 24.39 5.98
CA ILE A 197 14.20 23.05 6.27
C ILE A 197 13.30 22.27 7.23
N SER A 198 12.77 22.93 8.27
CA SER A 198 11.88 22.33 9.27
C SER A 198 10.54 21.87 8.67
N GLU A 199 10.02 22.60 7.69
CA GLU A 199 8.76 22.26 7.00
C GLU A 199 8.98 21.09 6.03
N ILE A 200 10.10 21.10 5.28
CA ILE A 200 10.52 19.98 4.42
C ILE A 200 10.67 18.71 5.25
N SER A 201 11.38 18.80 6.38
CA SER A 201 11.59 17.68 7.28
C SER A 201 10.28 17.09 7.81
N LYS A 202 9.37 17.94 8.26
CA LYS A 202 8.04 17.50 8.74
C LYS A 202 7.23 16.83 7.63
N SER A 203 7.21 17.45 6.45
CA SER A 203 6.45 16.93 5.30
C SER A 203 6.97 15.56 4.84
N LEU A 204 8.28 15.34 4.85
CA LEU A 204 8.91 14.10 4.37
C LEU A 204 9.23 13.10 5.50
N GLY A 205 9.05 13.47 6.77
CA GLY A 205 9.36 12.64 7.92
C GLY A 205 10.85 12.25 7.96
N VAL A 206 11.76 13.24 7.84
CA VAL A 206 13.20 13.00 7.77
C VAL A 206 13.96 13.81 8.81
N GLN A 207 15.13 13.29 9.24
CA GLN A 207 16.01 13.93 10.19
C GLN A 207 16.96 14.93 9.52
N PHE A 208 17.34 14.64 8.28
CA PHE A 208 18.31 15.45 7.53
C PHE A 208 17.74 15.89 6.19
N VAL A 209 18.12 17.08 5.76
CA VAL A 209 17.79 17.62 4.44
C VAL A 209 19.08 17.96 3.72
N PHE A 210 19.28 17.36 2.55
CA PHE A 210 20.38 17.64 1.66
C PHE A 210 19.92 18.59 0.55
N LYS A 211 20.62 19.69 0.38
CA LYS A 211 20.42 20.66 -0.71
C LYS A 211 21.70 20.79 -1.52
N SER A 212 21.57 20.86 -2.83
CA SER A 212 22.68 21.08 -3.76
C SER A 212 22.31 22.09 -4.82
N SER A 213 23.32 22.79 -5.34
CA SER A 213 23.18 23.69 -6.48
C SER A 213 24.33 23.51 -7.45
N LEU A 214 24.03 23.67 -8.73
CA LEU A 214 24.99 23.57 -9.81
C LEU A 214 24.89 24.84 -10.65
N GLN A 215 26.03 25.48 -10.89
CA GLN A 215 26.13 26.71 -11.67
C GLN A 215 27.22 26.58 -12.72
N ARG A 216 26.89 26.80 -13.99
CA ARG A 216 27.88 26.81 -15.08
C ARG A 216 28.91 27.92 -14.84
N SER A 217 30.18 27.58 -15.07
CA SER A 217 31.31 28.51 -14.89
C SER A 217 32.46 28.12 -15.83
N GLY A 218 32.62 28.83 -16.92
CA GLY A 218 33.61 28.47 -17.96
C GLY A 218 33.33 27.08 -18.55
N ASP A 219 34.38 26.25 -18.58
CA ASP A 219 34.32 24.88 -19.14
C ASP A 219 33.83 23.84 -18.13
N GLY A 220 33.13 24.27 -17.09
CA GLY A 220 32.62 23.32 -16.08
C GLY A 220 31.53 23.92 -15.22
N PHE A 221 31.39 23.36 -14.02
CA PHE A 221 30.33 23.72 -13.08
C PHE A 221 30.86 23.93 -11.67
N ASN A 222 30.36 24.96 -11.00
CA ASN A 222 30.49 25.11 -9.57
C ASN A 222 29.38 24.33 -8.87
N LEU A 223 29.73 23.23 -8.21
CA LEU A 223 28.84 22.42 -7.39
C LEU A 223 28.93 22.92 -5.94
N ARG A 224 27.79 23.21 -5.32
CA ARG A 224 27.70 23.50 -3.89
C ARG A 224 26.67 22.52 -3.29
N CYS A 225 26.94 22.06 -2.07
CA CYS A 225 25.98 21.27 -1.33
C CYS A 225 26.09 21.50 0.17
N ARG A 226 24.99 21.22 0.86
CA ARG A 226 24.94 21.23 2.32
C ARG A 226 23.99 20.12 2.82
N LEU A 227 24.36 19.54 3.95
CA LEU A 227 23.52 18.60 4.70
C LEU A 227 23.13 19.26 6.01
N VAL A 228 21.83 19.42 6.23
CA VAL A 228 21.30 20.12 7.41
C VAL A 228 20.57 19.15 8.30
N GLU A 229 20.86 19.16 9.60
CA GLU A 229 20.04 18.49 10.61
C GLU A 229 18.77 19.31 10.87
N ALA A 230 17.62 18.73 10.57
CA ALA A 230 16.39 19.51 10.49
C ALA A 230 15.86 19.98 11.85
N GLU A 231 16.14 19.24 12.94
CA GLU A 231 15.72 19.59 14.30
C GLU A 231 16.50 20.82 14.84
N THR A 232 17.80 20.88 14.57
CA THR A 232 18.67 21.92 15.10
C THR A 232 18.92 23.08 14.11
N GLY A 233 18.66 22.84 12.82
CA GLY A 233 19.00 23.75 11.73
C GLY A 233 20.50 23.86 11.46
N ILE A 234 21.33 23.00 12.08
CA ILE A 234 22.78 23.03 11.97
C ILE A 234 23.25 22.25 10.74
N ASP A 235 24.16 22.88 9.98
CA ASP A 235 24.82 22.20 8.87
C ASP A 235 25.81 21.15 9.39
N LYS A 236 25.65 19.90 8.99
CA LYS A 236 26.61 18.81 9.23
C LYS A 236 27.88 19.03 8.37
N PHE A 237 27.66 19.50 7.14
CA PHE A 237 28.70 19.97 6.27
C PHE A 237 28.20 20.97 5.23
N ILE A 238 29.12 21.80 4.73
CA ILE A 238 28.95 22.65 3.54
C ILE A 238 30.18 22.45 2.69
N ASN A 239 30.00 22.00 1.44
CA ASN A 239 31.08 21.75 0.51
C ASN A 239 30.89 22.48 -0.82
N LYS A 240 32.00 22.75 -1.48
CA LYS A 240 32.03 23.40 -2.80
C LYS A 240 33.16 22.81 -3.63
N TRP A 241 32.84 22.45 -4.89
CA TRP A 241 33.82 21.95 -5.86
C TRP A 241 33.63 22.64 -7.21
N PHE A 242 34.69 22.65 -8.00
CA PHE A 242 34.60 22.85 -9.44
C PHE A 242 34.66 21.47 -10.13
N ILE A 243 33.72 21.22 -11.02
CA ILE A 243 33.59 19.97 -11.76
C ILE A 243 33.74 20.33 -13.26
N GLU A 244 34.63 19.66 -13.95
CA GLU A 244 34.77 19.80 -15.41
C GLU A 244 33.50 19.24 -16.10
N ALA A 245 33.13 19.84 -17.24
CA ALA A 245 31.91 19.43 -17.96
C ALA A 245 31.94 17.97 -18.41
N ASN A 246 33.11 17.44 -18.75
CA ASN A 246 33.32 16.04 -19.11
C ASN A 246 33.31 15.06 -17.93
N SER A 247 33.09 15.55 -16.70
CA SER A 247 33.09 14.76 -15.48
C SER A 247 31.73 14.78 -14.75
N LEU A 248 30.64 15.14 -15.45
CA LEU A 248 29.28 15.21 -14.88
C LEU A 248 28.86 13.89 -14.23
N GLN A 249 29.22 12.75 -14.84
CA GLN A 249 28.91 11.41 -14.34
C GLN A 249 29.52 11.13 -12.94
N SER A 250 30.58 11.86 -12.54
CA SER A 250 31.20 11.70 -11.25
C SER A 250 30.47 12.43 -10.10
N ILE A 251 29.60 13.40 -10.42
CA ILE A 251 28.92 14.26 -9.43
C ILE A 251 28.11 13.43 -8.46
N VAL A 252 27.32 12.48 -8.97
CA VAL A 252 26.43 11.65 -8.14
C VAL A 252 27.25 10.85 -7.11
N GLY A 253 28.34 10.21 -7.53
CA GLY A 253 29.23 9.47 -6.64
C GLY A 253 29.85 10.34 -5.55
N VAL A 254 30.36 11.54 -5.94
CA VAL A 254 30.91 12.51 -4.99
C VAL A 254 29.88 12.95 -3.97
N LEU A 255 28.63 13.20 -4.38
CA LEU A 255 27.56 13.60 -3.48
C LEU A 255 27.13 12.45 -2.55
N VAL A 256 27.06 11.22 -3.05
CA VAL A 256 26.76 10.03 -2.22
C VAL A 256 27.80 9.87 -1.11
N GLU A 257 29.11 9.90 -1.45
CA GLU A 257 30.20 9.78 -0.48
C GLU A 257 30.12 10.88 0.59
N ASN A 258 29.84 12.13 0.20
CA ASN A 258 29.73 13.25 1.13
C ASN A 258 28.50 13.15 2.04
N ILE A 259 27.35 12.74 1.52
CA ILE A 259 26.14 12.58 2.34
C ILE A 259 26.38 11.47 3.39
N ILE A 260 26.91 10.32 2.98
CA ILE A 260 27.19 9.20 3.87
C ILE A 260 28.20 9.60 4.95
N GLY A 261 29.30 10.28 4.57
CA GLY A 261 30.27 10.80 5.51
C GLY A 261 29.68 11.79 6.51
N GLY A 262 28.80 12.69 6.05
CA GLY A 262 28.14 13.66 6.92
C GLY A 262 27.09 13.06 7.84
N LEU A 263 26.57 11.89 7.52
CA LEU A 263 25.61 11.14 8.36
C LEU A 263 26.30 10.22 9.37
N ASP A 264 27.64 10.14 9.37
CA ASP A 264 28.45 9.25 10.23
C ASP A 264 28.03 7.75 10.13
N ILE A 265 27.56 7.33 8.95
CA ILE A 265 27.14 5.93 8.72
C ILE A 265 28.29 5.19 8.06
N PRO A 266 28.75 4.05 8.62
CA PRO A 266 29.80 3.26 7.97
C PRO A 266 29.30 2.70 6.63
N MET A 267 30.02 2.97 5.55
CA MET A 267 29.75 2.37 4.24
C MET A 267 29.86 0.86 4.31
N VAL A 268 28.96 0.17 3.65
CA VAL A 268 28.96 -1.28 3.51
C VAL A 268 29.43 -1.60 2.09
N GLY A 269 30.72 -1.87 1.95
CA GLY A 269 31.36 -2.18 0.66
C GLY A 269 31.88 -0.93 -0.08
N ASP A 270 32.73 -1.14 -1.06
CA ASP A 270 33.12 -0.11 -2.01
C ASP A 270 31.91 0.12 -2.95
N LEU A 271 31.48 1.39 -3.07
CA LEU A 271 30.64 1.77 -4.19
C LEU A 271 31.46 1.47 -5.45
N ALA A 272 31.08 0.44 -6.19
CA ALA A 272 31.72 0.16 -7.45
C ALA A 272 31.63 1.44 -8.31
N LYS A 273 32.75 2.11 -8.51
CA LYS A 273 32.80 3.29 -9.39
C LYS A 273 32.72 2.77 -10.82
N ILE A 274 31.49 2.59 -11.29
CA ILE A 274 31.26 2.35 -12.70
C ILE A 274 31.49 3.68 -13.39
N GLU A 275 32.58 3.78 -14.14
CA GLU A 275 32.83 4.92 -15.01
C GLU A 275 31.93 4.80 -16.23
N TYR A 276 31.03 5.74 -16.38
CA TYR A 276 30.15 5.87 -17.54
C TYR A 276 30.82 6.77 -18.58
N ASP A 277 30.48 6.55 -19.87
CA ASP A 277 30.83 7.48 -20.91
C ASP A 277 30.18 8.85 -20.65
N PRO A 278 30.95 9.96 -20.66
CA PRO A 278 30.40 11.29 -20.33
C PRO A 278 29.30 11.76 -21.28
N GLU A 279 29.43 11.48 -22.58
CA GLU A 279 28.45 11.86 -23.61
C GLU A 279 27.16 11.04 -23.43
N ALA A 280 27.30 9.73 -23.19
CA ALA A 280 26.16 8.86 -22.88
C ALA A 280 25.41 9.33 -21.64
N TYR A 281 26.13 9.71 -20.56
CA TYR A 281 25.47 10.17 -19.34
C TYR A 281 24.73 11.50 -19.52
N GLU A 282 25.34 12.45 -20.23
CA GLU A 282 24.68 13.72 -20.55
C GLU A 282 23.43 13.52 -21.39
N LEU A 283 23.51 12.68 -22.43
CA LEU A 283 22.38 12.36 -23.29
C LEU A 283 21.26 11.65 -22.52
N TYR A 284 21.62 10.76 -21.57
CA TYR A 284 20.68 10.11 -20.66
C TYR A 284 19.88 11.12 -19.83
N LEU A 285 20.54 12.12 -19.24
CA LEU A 285 19.88 13.16 -18.46
C LEU A 285 18.91 13.99 -19.32
N LYS A 286 19.34 14.37 -20.54
CA LYS A 286 18.50 15.08 -21.52
C LYS A 286 17.26 14.26 -21.91
N ALA A 287 17.43 12.99 -22.22
CA ALA A 287 16.33 12.09 -22.56
C ALA A 287 15.34 11.91 -21.40
N LYS A 288 15.84 11.80 -20.16
CA LYS A 288 14.98 11.75 -18.95
C LYS A 288 14.13 13.01 -18.80
N ASP A 289 14.76 14.17 -18.97
CA ASP A 289 14.10 15.45 -18.84
C ASP A 289 13.04 15.64 -19.93
N LEU A 290 13.40 15.39 -21.18
CA LEU A 290 12.47 15.47 -22.31
C LEU A 290 11.23 14.58 -22.10
N TYR A 291 11.42 13.31 -21.72
CA TYR A 291 10.29 12.41 -21.44
C TYR A 291 9.45 12.85 -20.26
N ALA A 292 10.07 13.42 -19.22
CA ALA A 292 9.34 13.89 -18.03
C ALA A 292 8.47 15.14 -18.30
N ARG A 293 8.84 15.96 -19.28
CA ARG A 293 8.11 17.18 -19.69
C ARG A 293 7.23 16.97 -20.90
N SER A 294 7.34 15.82 -21.57
CA SER A 294 6.58 15.50 -22.76
C SER A 294 5.08 15.58 -22.51
N ASP A 295 4.37 16.18 -23.45
CA ASP A 295 2.91 16.29 -23.49
C ASP A 295 2.31 15.68 -24.77
N ASN A 296 3.15 15.09 -25.63
CA ASN A 296 2.73 14.49 -26.89
C ASN A 296 3.63 13.31 -27.32
N ALA A 297 3.11 12.48 -28.24
CA ALA A 297 3.78 11.26 -28.70
C ALA A 297 5.08 11.52 -29.46
N ASP A 298 5.22 12.66 -30.13
CA ASP A 298 6.44 12.98 -30.90
C ASP A 298 7.62 13.21 -29.96
N GLN A 299 7.42 13.97 -28.88
CA GLN A 299 8.45 14.18 -27.85
C GLN A 299 8.77 12.89 -27.09
N ASP A 300 7.79 12.03 -26.84
CA ASP A 300 8.03 10.69 -26.28
C ASP A 300 8.91 9.87 -27.22
N GLY A 301 8.63 9.92 -28.54
CA GLY A 301 9.43 9.25 -29.56
C GLY A 301 10.88 9.76 -29.62
N GLU A 302 11.08 11.07 -29.55
CA GLU A 302 12.41 11.69 -29.51
C GLU A 302 13.19 11.24 -28.27
N ALA A 303 12.58 11.30 -27.10
CA ALA A 303 13.21 10.86 -25.86
C ALA A 303 13.58 9.37 -25.87
N ILE A 304 12.74 8.52 -26.49
CA ILE A 304 13.00 7.09 -26.68
C ILE A 304 14.22 6.90 -27.59
N ASN A 305 14.31 7.62 -28.71
CA ASN A 305 15.43 7.52 -29.62
C ASN A 305 16.74 7.95 -28.95
N MET A 306 16.72 9.10 -28.25
CA MET A 306 17.87 9.54 -27.45
C MET A 306 18.31 8.47 -26.44
N MET A 307 17.35 7.81 -25.77
CA MET A 307 17.66 6.77 -24.79
C MET A 307 18.24 5.49 -25.45
N GLN A 308 17.89 5.19 -26.71
CA GLN A 308 18.52 4.13 -27.48
C GLN A 308 19.98 4.47 -27.82
N ASP A 309 20.25 5.72 -28.24
CA ASP A 309 21.61 6.20 -28.53
C ASP A 309 22.49 6.11 -27.27
N VAL A 310 21.94 6.43 -26.10
CA VAL A 310 22.65 6.25 -24.80
C VAL A 310 23.11 4.82 -24.60
N ILE A 311 22.26 3.84 -24.86
CA ILE A 311 22.59 2.41 -24.67
C ILE A 311 23.62 1.93 -25.71
N GLU A 312 23.61 2.51 -26.90
CA GLU A 312 24.62 2.23 -27.93
C GLU A 312 25.99 2.82 -27.55
N LEU A 313 26.01 4.03 -26.96
CA LEU A 313 27.24 4.67 -26.51
C LEU A 313 27.81 3.97 -25.26
N ASP A 314 26.96 3.69 -24.26
CA ASP A 314 27.38 3.00 -23.03
C ASP A 314 26.32 2.02 -22.50
N ASN A 315 26.54 0.75 -22.78
CA ASN A 315 25.64 -0.31 -22.30
C ASN A 315 25.80 -0.68 -20.81
N LYS A 316 26.73 -0.05 -20.08
CA LYS A 316 26.88 -0.25 -18.63
C LYS A 316 25.92 0.63 -17.83
N LEU A 317 25.35 1.67 -18.47
CA LEU A 317 24.40 2.56 -17.82
C LEU A 317 23.02 1.85 -17.69
N ILE A 318 22.91 0.94 -16.71
CA ILE A 318 21.70 0.13 -16.49
C ILE A 318 20.47 1.00 -16.23
N ALA A 319 20.64 2.16 -15.61
CA ALA A 319 19.57 3.12 -15.37
C ALA A 319 18.90 3.56 -16.70
N ALA A 320 19.67 3.72 -17.77
CA ALA A 320 19.15 4.06 -19.10
C ALA A 320 18.33 2.90 -19.69
N GLN A 321 18.81 1.65 -19.56
CA GLN A 321 18.07 0.47 -20.01
C GLN A 321 16.75 0.31 -19.26
N LEU A 322 16.77 0.43 -17.92
CA LEU A 322 15.55 0.36 -17.11
C LEU A 322 14.57 1.48 -17.46
N LYS A 323 15.07 2.67 -17.74
CA LYS A 323 14.24 3.81 -18.14
C LYS A 323 13.65 3.61 -19.54
N LEU A 324 14.43 3.15 -20.53
CA LEU A 324 13.94 2.84 -21.87
C LEU A 324 12.89 1.72 -21.85
N GLY A 325 13.15 0.65 -21.10
CA GLY A 325 12.16 -0.41 -20.90
C GLY A 325 10.86 0.09 -20.29
N GLN A 326 10.95 1.04 -19.33
CA GLN A 326 9.77 1.67 -18.75
C GLN A 326 9.03 2.57 -19.76
N MET A 327 9.75 3.35 -20.58
CA MET A 327 9.16 4.15 -21.65
C MET A 327 8.37 3.27 -22.63
N TYR A 328 8.94 2.14 -23.08
CA TYR A 328 8.22 1.20 -23.92
C TYR A 328 7.01 0.57 -23.23
N TYR A 329 7.13 0.24 -21.94
CA TYR A 329 6.01 -0.30 -21.14
C TYR A 329 4.85 0.71 -21.03
N ASP A 330 5.16 1.98 -20.77
CA ASP A 330 4.17 3.05 -20.63
C ASP A 330 3.43 3.32 -21.94
N ASN A 331 4.14 3.17 -23.08
CA ASN A 331 3.62 3.27 -24.44
C ASN A 331 3.03 1.95 -24.98
N ALA A 332 2.75 0.98 -24.11
CA ALA A 332 2.19 -0.33 -24.45
C ALA A 332 3.00 -1.17 -25.47
N GLN A 333 4.27 -0.84 -25.72
CA GLN A 333 5.18 -1.59 -26.59
C GLN A 333 5.85 -2.72 -25.80
N TYR A 334 5.07 -3.70 -25.37
CA TYR A 334 5.48 -4.71 -24.39
C TYR A 334 6.63 -5.60 -24.88
N ASP A 335 6.68 -5.98 -26.15
CA ASP A 335 7.76 -6.82 -26.72
C ASP A 335 9.12 -6.10 -26.68
N ARG A 336 9.11 -4.79 -26.97
CA ARG A 336 10.32 -3.97 -26.85
C ARG A 336 10.73 -3.79 -25.39
N ALA A 337 9.76 -3.56 -24.49
CA ALA A 337 10.03 -3.46 -23.07
C ALA A 337 10.66 -4.75 -22.52
N GLU A 338 10.15 -5.93 -22.95
CA GLU A 338 10.70 -7.24 -22.55
C GLU A 338 12.15 -7.40 -23.00
N THR A 339 12.42 -7.05 -24.26
CA THR A 339 13.78 -7.10 -24.82
C THR A 339 14.74 -6.27 -23.99
N ILE A 340 14.40 -5.02 -23.71
CA ILE A 340 15.26 -4.11 -22.95
C ILE A 340 15.42 -4.55 -21.49
N PHE A 341 14.35 -4.98 -20.79
CA PHE A 341 14.47 -5.50 -19.43
C PHE A 341 15.31 -6.78 -19.36
N THR A 342 15.29 -7.60 -20.40
CA THR A 342 16.14 -8.80 -20.50
C THR A 342 17.60 -8.43 -20.69
N GLN A 343 17.89 -7.44 -21.52
CA GLN A 343 19.25 -6.89 -21.69
C GLN A 343 19.76 -6.28 -20.38
N SER A 344 18.91 -5.47 -19.71
CA SER A 344 19.23 -4.89 -18.41
C SER A 344 19.56 -5.96 -17.36
N LEU A 345 18.75 -7.03 -17.26
CA LEU A 345 19.00 -8.13 -16.35
C LEU A 345 20.31 -8.84 -16.63
N LYS A 346 20.58 -9.15 -17.92
CA LYS A 346 21.84 -9.78 -18.34
C LYS A 346 23.03 -8.91 -17.95
N LYS A 347 22.98 -7.62 -18.28
CA LYS A 347 24.07 -6.69 -18.02
C LYS A 347 24.29 -6.46 -16.53
N SER A 348 23.23 -6.35 -15.74
CA SER A 348 23.33 -6.23 -14.29
C SER A 348 24.00 -7.44 -13.65
N ARG A 349 23.74 -8.66 -14.16
CA ARG A 349 24.42 -9.89 -13.71
C ARG A 349 25.90 -9.90 -14.10
N GLU A 350 26.25 -9.45 -15.32
CA GLU A 350 27.64 -9.32 -15.77
C GLU A 350 28.44 -8.33 -14.90
N LEU A 351 27.79 -7.29 -14.39
CA LEU A 351 28.38 -6.26 -13.54
C LEU A 351 28.31 -6.62 -12.03
N GLU A 352 27.76 -7.79 -11.67
CA GLU A 352 27.50 -8.22 -10.30
C GLU A 352 26.66 -7.22 -9.49
N ASP A 353 25.84 -6.39 -10.18
CA ASP A 353 24.99 -5.38 -9.56
C ASP A 353 23.64 -5.97 -9.13
N ASN A 354 23.63 -6.59 -7.97
CA ASN A 354 22.46 -7.28 -7.42
C ASN A 354 21.24 -6.34 -7.22
N THR A 355 21.46 -5.06 -6.99
CA THR A 355 20.35 -4.08 -6.88
C THR A 355 19.63 -3.94 -8.22
N ASN A 356 20.39 -3.73 -9.30
CA ASN A 356 19.82 -3.63 -10.63
C ASN A 356 19.33 -5.00 -11.16
N VAL A 357 19.90 -6.12 -10.73
CA VAL A 357 19.34 -7.46 -10.98
C VAL A 357 17.93 -7.57 -10.40
N ALA A 358 17.75 -7.23 -9.11
CA ALA A 358 16.45 -7.28 -8.46
C ALA A 358 15.43 -6.32 -9.10
N GLU A 359 15.86 -5.10 -9.47
CA GLU A 359 14.98 -4.13 -10.14
C GLU A 359 14.59 -4.59 -11.56
N SER A 360 15.53 -5.13 -12.35
CA SER A 360 15.25 -5.67 -13.68
C SER A 360 14.24 -6.82 -13.61
N LEU A 361 14.42 -7.75 -12.68
CA LEU A 361 13.48 -8.86 -12.44
C LEU A 361 12.11 -8.34 -12.02
N ARG A 362 12.05 -7.35 -11.12
CA ARG A 362 10.80 -6.72 -10.72
C ARG A 362 10.06 -6.07 -11.89
N LYS A 363 10.79 -5.39 -12.79
CA LYS A 363 10.23 -4.80 -14.01
C LYS A 363 9.72 -5.86 -14.97
N GLN A 364 10.47 -6.95 -15.19
CA GLN A 364 10.00 -8.10 -15.97
C GLN A 364 8.72 -8.71 -15.34
N GLY A 365 8.70 -8.91 -14.03
CA GLY A 365 7.49 -9.40 -13.33
C GLY A 365 6.28 -8.48 -13.53
N GLN A 366 6.46 -7.16 -13.50
CA GLN A 366 5.39 -6.20 -13.79
C GLN A 366 4.89 -6.30 -15.24
N LEU A 367 5.81 -6.49 -16.20
CA LEU A 367 5.48 -6.67 -17.59
C LEU A 367 4.68 -7.96 -17.82
N PHE A 368 5.15 -9.11 -17.31
CA PHE A 368 4.47 -10.39 -17.44
C PHE A 368 3.09 -10.38 -16.76
N ARG A 369 2.97 -9.72 -15.60
CA ARG A 369 1.66 -9.48 -14.97
C ARG A 369 0.72 -8.70 -15.89
N LYS A 370 1.21 -7.69 -16.59
CA LYS A 370 0.41 -6.89 -17.56
C LYS A 370 -0.03 -7.73 -18.75
N GLN A 371 0.82 -8.65 -19.21
CA GLN A 371 0.55 -9.64 -20.26
C GLN A 371 -0.29 -10.84 -19.77
N ARG A 372 -0.72 -10.86 -18.49
CA ARG A 372 -1.46 -11.94 -17.83
C ARG A 372 -0.70 -13.29 -17.77
N GLN A 373 0.62 -13.24 -17.82
CA GLN A 373 1.50 -14.40 -17.62
C GLN A 373 1.82 -14.54 -16.13
N ILE A 374 0.86 -15.07 -15.36
CA ILE A 374 0.84 -15.01 -13.90
C ILE A 374 2.00 -15.78 -13.26
N GLU A 375 2.23 -17.02 -13.71
CA GLU A 375 3.28 -17.89 -13.17
C GLU A 375 4.67 -17.30 -13.41
N THR A 376 4.92 -16.82 -14.64
CA THR A 376 6.17 -16.16 -15.00
C THR A 376 6.39 -14.88 -14.20
N ALA A 377 5.35 -14.08 -14.03
CA ALA A 377 5.42 -12.86 -13.20
C ALA A 377 5.80 -13.19 -11.75
N LEU A 378 5.17 -14.22 -11.17
CA LEU A 378 5.45 -14.65 -9.80
C LEU A 378 6.87 -15.19 -9.64
N GLU A 379 7.37 -15.97 -10.62
CA GLU A 379 8.76 -16.45 -10.66
C GLU A 379 9.74 -15.27 -10.61
N LYS A 380 9.56 -14.25 -11.48
CA LYS A 380 10.44 -13.07 -11.52
C LYS A 380 10.38 -12.27 -10.22
N PHE A 381 9.20 -12.08 -9.65
CA PHE A 381 9.08 -11.39 -8.38
C PHE A 381 9.73 -12.15 -7.22
N ASN A 382 9.60 -13.47 -7.16
CA ASN A 382 10.20 -14.29 -6.10
C ASN A 382 11.74 -14.30 -6.21
N GLU A 383 12.30 -14.38 -7.43
CA GLU A 383 13.74 -14.25 -7.65
C GLU A 383 14.24 -12.87 -7.17
N ALA A 384 13.53 -11.79 -7.55
CA ALA A 384 13.86 -10.44 -7.09
C ALA A 384 13.79 -10.30 -5.56
N LEU A 385 12.77 -10.89 -4.92
CA LEU A 385 12.59 -10.86 -3.47
C LEU A 385 13.70 -11.62 -2.76
N SER A 386 14.10 -12.79 -3.28
CA SER A 386 15.21 -13.57 -2.73
C SER A 386 16.52 -12.77 -2.72
N ILE A 387 16.86 -12.12 -3.84
CA ILE A 387 18.06 -11.29 -3.97
C ILE A 387 18.00 -10.11 -2.98
N SER A 388 16.88 -9.39 -2.94
CA SER A 388 16.70 -8.25 -2.03
C SER A 388 16.77 -8.67 -0.55
N THR A 389 16.32 -9.89 -0.23
CA THR A 389 16.40 -10.47 1.13
C THR A 389 17.85 -10.75 1.52
N VAL A 390 18.63 -11.36 0.63
CA VAL A 390 20.08 -11.62 0.87
C VAL A 390 20.84 -10.31 1.07
N MET A 391 20.48 -9.27 0.30
CA MET A 391 21.09 -7.92 0.44
C MET A 391 20.58 -7.17 1.67
N ASN A 392 19.56 -7.66 2.38
CA ASN A 392 18.82 -6.93 3.41
C ASN A 392 18.27 -5.57 2.93
N ASP A 393 17.96 -5.47 1.62
CA ASP A 393 17.34 -4.27 1.04
C ASP A 393 15.83 -4.26 1.29
N LYS A 394 15.46 -3.84 2.50
CA LYS A 394 14.07 -3.77 2.94
C LYS A 394 13.20 -2.87 2.03
N ASN A 395 13.80 -1.83 1.44
CA ASN A 395 13.07 -0.93 0.54
C ASN A 395 12.63 -1.65 -0.74
N SER A 396 13.54 -2.37 -1.39
CA SER A 396 13.23 -3.20 -2.55
C SER A 396 12.31 -4.36 -2.18
N MET A 397 12.52 -5.02 -1.03
CA MET A 397 11.61 -6.06 -0.53
C MET A 397 10.17 -5.55 -0.46
N ALA A 398 9.91 -4.39 0.17
CA ALA A 398 8.55 -3.84 0.28
C ALA A 398 7.93 -3.52 -1.08
N LYS A 399 8.72 -3.01 -2.04
CA LYS A 399 8.25 -2.75 -3.42
C LYS A 399 7.87 -4.04 -4.15
N ILE A 400 8.68 -5.09 -4.02
CA ILE A 400 8.46 -6.39 -4.64
C ILE A 400 7.25 -7.08 -4.00
N MET A 401 7.17 -7.12 -2.67
CA MET A 401 6.02 -7.65 -1.92
C MET A 401 4.71 -7.01 -2.34
N ASN A 402 4.68 -5.68 -2.50
CA ASN A 402 3.50 -5.00 -3.04
C ASN A 402 3.19 -5.43 -4.48
N SER A 403 4.20 -5.72 -5.32
CA SER A 403 3.97 -6.20 -6.69
C SER A 403 3.38 -7.62 -6.70
N ILE A 404 3.85 -8.50 -5.81
CA ILE A 404 3.30 -9.84 -5.59
C ILE A 404 1.86 -9.76 -5.08
N ALA A 405 1.61 -8.91 -4.09
CA ALA A 405 0.27 -8.71 -3.54
C ALA A 405 -0.74 -8.25 -4.60
N ILE A 406 -0.35 -7.31 -5.48
CA ILE A 406 -1.19 -6.88 -6.60
C ILE A 406 -1.46 -8.03 -7.57
N LEU A 407 -0.47 -8.91 -7.81
CA LEU A 407 -0.64 -10.09 -8.65
C LEU A 407 -1.66 -11.07 -8.03
N TYR A 408 -1.54 -11.36 -6.73
CA TYR A 408 -2.49 -12.21 -6.01
C TYR A 408 -3.90 -11.61 -5.98
N TYR A 409 -4.01 -10.30 -5.75
CA TYR A 409 -5.30 -9.60 -5.84
C TYR A 409 -5.95 -9.75 -7.23
N GLN A 410 -5.18 -9.65 -8.31
CA GLN A 410 -5.68 -9.79 -9.68
C GLN A 410 -6.08 -11.23 -10.05
N THR A 411 -5.60 -12.21 -9.28
CA THR A 411 -5.92 -13.64 -9.45
C THR A 411 -6.88 -14.17 -8.39
N ASP A 412 -7.59 -13.27 -7.70
CA ASP A 412 -8.58 -13.56 -6.66
C ASP A 412 -8.04 -14.35 -5.46
N ARG A 413 -6.72 -14.28 -5.25
CA ARG A 413 -6.03 -14.84 -4.09
C ARG A 413 -5.90 -13.77 -3.01
N LEU A 414 -7.04 -13.41 -2.43
CA LEU A 414 -7.16 -12.22 -1.60
C LEU A 414 -6.37 -12.31 -0.28
N ASP A 415 -6.36 -13.47 0.37
CA ASP A 415 -5.67 -13.64 1.66
C ASP A 415 -4.15 -13.54 1.51
N GLU A 416 -3.60 -14.14 0.44
CA GLU A 416 -2.17 -14.02 0.14
C GLU A 416 -1.81 -12.57 -0.25
N ALA A 417 -2.69 -11.87 -0.95
CA ALA A 417 -2.49 -10.45 -1.24
C ALA A 417 -2.39 -9.63 0.05
N LEU A 418 -3.30 -9.86 1.01
CA LEU A 418 -3.28 -9.19 2.31
C LEU A 418 -1.98 -9.48 3.07
N GLU A 419 -1.54 -10.73 3.12
CA GLU A 419 -0.32 -11.13 3.81
C GLU A 419 0.90 -10.33 3.30
N TYR A 420 1.08 -10.26 1.98
CA TYR A 420 2.17 -9.50 1.37
C TYR A 420 2.03 -7.98 1.57
N TRP A 421 0.81 -7.43 1.53
CA TRP A 421 0.60 -6.01 1.84
C TRP A 421 0.91 -5.68 3.30
N LEU A 422 0.55 -6.56 4.25
CA LEU A 422 0.88 -6.38 5.67
C LEU A 422 2.40 -6.46 5.91
N GLN A 423 3.10 -7.38 5.24
CA GLN A 423 4.56 -7.44 5.31
C GLN A 423 5.20 -6.17 4.76
N ALA A 424 4.76 -5.69 3.59
CA ALA A 424 5.24 -4.44 3.00
C ALA A 424 4.93 -3.21 3.88
N PHE A 425 3.74 -3.17 4.49
CA PHE A 425 3.32 -2.13 5.43
C PHE A 425 4.20 -2.11 6.68
N ASN A 426 4.50 -3.27 7.26
CA ASN A 426 5.36 -3.35 8.44
C ASN A 426 6.78 -2.84 8.16
N ILE A 427 7.33 -3.16 6.99
CA ILE A 427 8.61 -2.60 6.54
C ILE A 427 8.50 -1.07 6.40
N ALA A 428 7.47 -0.56 5.72
CA ALA A 428 7.28 0.88 5.55
C ALA A 428 7.14 1.60 6.90
N LYS A 429 6.46 0.98 7.87
CA LYS A 429 6.31 1.50 9.22
C LYS A 429 7.63 1.50 10.00
N GLU A 430 8.48 0.49 9.84
CA GLU A 430 9.82 0.45 10.45
C GLU A 430 10.68 1.65 10.02
N PHE A 431 10.50 2.11 8.78
CA PHE A 431 11.21 3.27 8.22
C PHE A 431 10.43 4.59 8.33
N ASP A 432 9.25 4.59 8.95
CA ASP A 432 8.33 5.74 8.97
C ASP A 432 8.12 6.35 7.56
N ASP A 433 8.02 5.48 6.54
CA ASP A 433 7.83 5.92 5.14
C ASP A 433 6.35 6.21 4.88
N LYS A 434 5.93 7.43 5.20
CA LYS A 434 4.54 7.86 5.10
C LYS A 434 3.94 7.64 3.70
N LEU A 435 4.72 7.84 2.63
CA LEU A 435 4.24 7.63 1.26
C LEU A 435 3.89 6.15 1.01
N LYS A 436 4.77 5.23 1.41
CA LYS A 436 4.51 3.79 1.28
C LYS A 436 3.43 3.33 2.25
N ILE A 437 3.44 3.84 3.48
CA ILE A 437 2.39 3.56 4.48
C ILE A 437 1.04 3.89 3.87
N SER A 438 0.83 5.11 3.35
CA SER A 438 -0.45 5.52 2.76
C SER A 438 -0.89 4.63 1.60
N LYS A 439 0.07 4.18 0.78
CA LYS A 439 -0.19 3.27 -0.34
C LYS A 439 -0.63 1.88 0.13
N TYR A 440 0.08 1.31 1.10
CA TYR A 440 -0.21 -0.04 1.57
C TYR A 440 -1.49 -0.08 2.41
N VAL A 441 -1.73 0.94 3.23
CA VAL A 441 -2.98 1.13 3.98
C VAL A 441 -4.17 1.21 3.00
N ASN A 442 -4.05 1.95 1.91
CA ASN A 442 -5.08 1.96 0.86
C ASN A 442 -5.33 0.55 0.26
N ASN A 443 -4.27 -0.20 0.00
CA ASN A 443 -4.41 -1.55 -0.58
C ASN A 443 -5.03 -2.54 0.42
N ILE A 444 -4.71 -2.42 1.71
CA ILE A 444 -5.36 -3.17 2.79
C ILE A 444 -6.85 -2.80 2.85
N GLY A 445 -7.20 -1.53 2.67
CA GLY A 445 -8.60 -1.08 2.55
C GLY A 445 -9.34 -1.76 1.40
N ILE A 446 -8.68 -1.95 0.24
CA ILE A 446 -9.26 -2.69 -0.91
C ILE A 446 -9.58 -4.14 -0.50
N TRP A 447 -8.72 -4.78 0.28
CA TRP A 447 -8.97 -6.14 0.75
C TRP A 447 -10.21 -6.20 1.65
N TYR A 448 -10.31 -5.29 2.66
CA TYR A 448 -11.48 -5.25 3.54
C TYR A 448 -12.77 -4.93 2.79
N TRP A 449 -12.71 -4.09 1.75
CA TRP A 449 -13.83 -3.85 0.87
C TRP A 449 -14.29 -5.12 0.15
N LYS A 450 -13.35 -5.91 -0.38
CA LYS A 450 -13.63 -7.20 -1.02
C LYS A 450 -14.12 -8.28 -0.05
N ASP A 451 -13.71 -8.21 1.22
CA ASP A 451 -14.20 -9.08 2.31
C ASP A 451 -15.54 -8.59 2.90
N PHE A 452 -16.15 -7.56 2.27
CA PHE A 452 -17.41 -6.95 2.71
C PHE A 452 -17.36 -6.33 4.14
N ASP A 453 -16.18 -6.16 4.74
CA ASP A 453 -16.00 -5.41 5.99
C ASP A 453 -15.84 -3.91 5.67
N TYR A 454 -16.96 -3.31 5.24
CA TYR A 454 -16.99 -1.92 4.80
C TYR A 454 -16.51 -0.93 5.87
N SER A 455 -16.81 -1.21 7.15
CA SER A 455 -16.37 -0.36 8.25
C SER A 455 -14.86 -0.26 8.31
N LYS A 456 -14.15 -1.38 8.24
CA LYS A 456 -12.69 -1.36 8.21
C LYS A 456 -12.14 -0.81 6.91
N ALA A 457 -12.78 -1.08 5.77
CA ALA A 457 -12.37 -0.50 4.51
C ALA A 457 -12.36 1.03 4.58
N ILE A 458 -13.43 1.64 5.12
CA ILE A 458 -13.54 3.09 5.35
C ILE A 458 -12.42 3.56 6.28
N ASP A 459 -12.22 2.92 7.44
CA ASP A 459 -11.17 3.28 8.40
C ASP A 459 -9.77 3.31 7.75
N TYR A 460 -9.45 2.30 6.93
CA TYR A 460 -8.16 2.24 6.24
C TYR A 460 -8.03 3.29 5.14
N TYR A 461 -9.10 3.57 4.38
CA TYR A 461 -9.07 4.62 3.36
C TYR A 461 -8.95 6.02 3.98
N GLU A 462 -9.64 6.30 5.09
CA GLU A 462 -9.52 7.56 5.82
C GLU A 462 -8.10 7.77 6.37
N GLN A 463 -7.48 6.74 6.94
CA GLN A 463 -6.07 6.78 7.33
C GLN A 463 -5.16 7.09 6.12
N SER A 464 -5.44 6.47 4.99
CA SER A 464 -4.69 6.74 3.76
C SER A 464 -4.88 8.17 3.26
N LEU A 465 -6.11 8.71 3.31
CA LEU A 465 -6.42 10.09 2.94
C LEU A 465 -5.69 11.09 3.83
N ALA A 466 -5.75 10.91 5.15
CA ALA A 466 -5.06 11.80 6.09
C ALA A 466 -3.56 11.91 5.80
N ILE A 467 -2.90 10.77 5.55
CA ILE A 467 -1.48 10.77 5.21
C ILE A 467 -1.23 11.41 3.83
N LYS A 468 -2.08 11.14 2.83
CA LYS A 468 -1.93 11.72 1.49
C LYS A 468 -2.16 13.23 1.48
N GLU A 469 -3.07 13.72 2.30
CA GLU A 469 -3.30 15.14 2.51
C GLU A 469 -2.07 15.80 3.14
N GLU A 470 -1.53 15.23 4.23
CA GLU A 470 -0.29 15.70 4.86
C GLU A 470 0.87 15.76 3.86
N LEU A 471 0.99 14.77 2.98
CA LEU A 471 2.02 14.69 1.95
C LEU A 471 1.74 15.55 0.71
N GLY A 472 0.57 16.16 0.59
CA GLY A 472 0.14 16.85 -0.64
C GLY A 472 0.00 15.91 -1.85
N ASP A 473 -0.25 14.59 -1.63
CA ASP A 473 -0.38 13.60 -2.71
C ASP A 473 -1.76 13.63 -3.38
N THR A 474 -2.02 14.73 -4.06
CA THR A 474 -3.32 15.05 -4.65
C THR A 474 -3.82 13.96 -5.60
N ARG A 475 -2.94 13.36 -6.43
CA ARG A 475 -3.33 12.33 -7.39
C ARG A 475 -3.83 11.05 -6.72
N ASN A 476 -3.08 10.54 -5.73
CA ASN A 476 -3.49 9.33 -5.03
C ASN A 476 -4.58 9.61 -4.00
N TYR A 477 -4.70 10.84 -3.50
CA TYR A 477 -5.83 11.31 -2.71
C TYR A 477 -7.14 11.17 -3.51
N GLY A 478 -7.18 11.67 -4.77
CA GLY A 478 -8.34 11.52 -5.65
C GLY A 478 -8.69 10.06 -5.96
N LYS A 479 -7.70 9.16 -6.06
CA LYS A 479 -7.96 7.73 -6.22
C LYS A 479 -8.61 7.11 -4.99
N THR A 480 -8.14 7.47 -3.79
CA THR A 480 -8.72 6.94 -2.54
C THR A 480 -10.14 7.45 -2.29
N LEU A 481 -10.44 8.70 -2.67
CA LEU A 481 -11.82 9.21 -2.67
C LEU A 481 -12.74 8.37 -3.57
N ASN A 482 -12.26 7.99 -4.78
CA ASN A 482 -13.02 7.09 -5.64
C ASN A 482 -13.29 5.74 -4.97
N ASN A 483 -12.27 5.14 -4.32
CA ASN A 483 -12.44 3.87 -3.62
C ASN A 483 -13.46 3.99 -2.46
N LEU A 484 -13.47 5.10 -1.72
CA LEU A 484 -14.50 5.37 -0.72
C LEU A 484 -15.89 5.48 -1.35
N GLY A 485 -16.00 6.17 -2.49
CA GLY A 485 -17.26 6.23 -3.23
C GLY A 485 -17.77 4.84 -3.61
N GLU A 486 -16.88 3.94 -4.04
CA GLU A 486 -17.24 2.54 -4.36
C GLU A 486 -17.72 1.77 -3.12
N VAL A 487 -17.09 1.97 -1.95
CA VAL A 487 -17.54 1.34 -0.69
C VAL A 487 -18.93 1.82 -0.31
N TYR A 488 -19.19 3.13 -0.33
CA TYR A 488 -20.51 3.68 0.00
C TYR A 488 -21.57 3.27 -1.02
N TYR A 489 -21.20 3.14 -2.29
CA TYR A 489 -22.09 2.60 -3.33
C TYR A 489 -22.51 1.16 -3.00
N ASP A 490 -21.57 0.28 -2.66
CA ASP A 490 -21.84 -1.11 -2.30
C ASP A 490 -22.63 -1.25 -0.98
N MET A 491 -22.52 -0.27 -0.08
CA MET A 491 -23.35 -0.17 1.13
C MET A 491 -24.78 0.31 0.84
N GLY A 492 -25.06 0.80 -0.38
CA GLY A 492 -26.34 1.41 -0.74
C GLY A 492 -26.50 2.87 -0.29
N ASP A 493 -25.47 3.48 0.29
CA ASP A 493 -25.45 4.92 0.59
C ASP A 493 -25.01 5.71 -0.65
N PHE A 494 -25.92 5.79 -1.60
CA PHE A 494 -25.66 6.44 -2.89
C PHE A 494 -25.42 7.96 -2.75
N ALA A 495 -25.94 8.59 -1.71
CA ALA A 495 -25.73 10.01 -1.47
C ALA A 495 -24.26 10.30 -1.10
N SER A 496 -23.70 9.55 -0.16
CA SER A 496 -22.28 9.64 0.20
C SER A 496 -21.38 9.22 -0.96
N ALA A 497 -21.74 8.17 -1.71
CA ALA A 497 -21.00 7.74 -2.89
C ALA A 497 -20.88 8.86 -3.93
N ILE A 498 -21.97 9.55 -4.25
CA ILE A 498 -22.02 10.69 -5.17
C ILE A 498 -21.08 11.82 -4.70
N ASP A 499 -21.08 12.12 -3.41
CA ASP A 499 -20.22 13.18 -2.85
C ASP A 499 -18.73 12.84 -3.03
N TYR A 500 -18.32 11.61 -2.66
CA TYR A 500 -16.92 11.16 -2.83
C TYR A 500 -16.49 11.09 -4.29
N PHE A 501 -17.34 10.63 -5.21
CA PHE A 501 -17.04 10.62 -6.63
C PHE A 501 -16.88 12.05 -7.19
N ASN A 502 -17.72 13.00 -6.78
CA ASN A 502 -17.59 14.40 -7.20
C ASN A 502 -16.27 15.02 -6.72
N GLN A 503 -15.87 14.78 -5.47
CA GLN A 503 -14.57 15.22 -4.95
C GLN A 503 -13.42 14.63 -5.77
N SER A 504 -13.48 13.32 -6.08
CA SER A 504 -12.48 12.64 -6.91
C SER A 504 -12.41 13.23 -8.33
N ILE A 505 -13.56 13.53 -8.96
CA ILE A 505 -13.64 14.13 -10.29
C ILE A 505 -12.97 15.50 -10.30
N ALA A 506 -13.27 16.37 -9.34
CA ALA A 506 -12.67 17.71 -9.26
C ALA A 506 -11.13 17.65 -9.25
N ILE A 507 -10.58 16.69 -8.54
CA ILE A 507 -9.12 16.45 -8.49
C ILE A 507 -8.60 15.96 -9.84
N LYS A 508 -9.26 14.96 -10.44
CA LYS A 508 -8.81 14.33 -11.70
C LYS A 508 -8.88 15.32 -12.86
N GLU A 509 -9.87 16.21 -12.88
CA GLU A 509 -9.96 17.33 -13.84
C GLU A 509 -8.78 18.28 -13.71
N LYS A 510 -8.50 18.75 -12.48
CA LYS A 510 -7.36 19.62 -12.20
C LYS A 510 -6.03 19.02 -12.64
N LEU A 511 -5.89 17.70 -12.51
CA LEU A 511 -4.67 16.95 -12.87
C LEU A 511 -4.67 16.49 -14.34
N LYS A 512 -5.74 16.75 -15.12
CA LYS A 512 -5.94 16.28 -16.50
C LYS A 512 -5.83 14.74 -16.60
N ASP A 513 -6.19 14.00 -15.53
CA ASP A 513 -6.15 12.52 -15.49
C ASP A 513 -7.38 11.96 -16.23
N GLN A 514 -7.34 11.93 -17.55
CA GLN A 514 -8.47 11.48 -18.39
C GLN A 514 -8.87 10.03 -18.11
N LYS A 515 -7.90 9.15 -17.88
CA LYS A 515 -8.16 7.74 -17.59
C LYS A 515 -8.88 7.54 -16.24
N GLY A 516 -8.39 8.21 -15.20
CA GLY A 516 -9.02 8.17 -13.89
C GLY A 516 -10.40 8.86 -13.91
N LEU A 517 -10.51 9.99 -14.64
CA LEU A 517 -11.75 10.72 -14.79
C LEU A 517 -12.85 9.87 -15.45
N ASN A 518 -12.50 9.13 -16.50
CA ASN A 518 -13.41 8.24 -17.22
C ASN A 518 -14.10 7.25 -16.28
N SER A 519 -13.33 6.49 -15.51
CA SER A 519 -13.90 5.49 -14.60
C SER A 519 -14.75 6.12 -13.49
N THR A 520 -14.33 7.27 -12.93
CA THR A 520 -15.11 7.91 -11.86
C THR A 520 -16.40 8.52 -12.36
N LEU A 521 -16.43 9.08 -13.57
CA LEU A 521 -17.68 9.58 -14.19
C LEU A 521 -18.67 8.43 -14.41
N PHE A 522 -18.18 7.25 -14.81
CA PHE A 522 -19.04 6.08 -14.95
C PHE A 522 -19.63 5.67 -13.59
N ASN A 523 -18.79 5.51 -12.55
CA ASN A 523 -19.23 5.16 -11.20
C ASN A 523 -20.23 6.21 -10.63
N LEU A 524 -19.98 7.51 -10.87
CA LEU A 524 -20.90 8.58 -10.48
C LEU A 524 -22.26 8.41 -11.16
N GLY A 525 -22.27 8.12 -12.47
CA GLY A 525 -23.50 7.91 -13.22
C GLY A 525 -24.31 6.73 -12.67
N GLU A 526 -23.65 5.62 -12.33
CA GLU A 526 -24.31 4.47 -11.69
C GLU A 526 -24.91 4.86 -10.33
N ALA A 527 -24.13 5.51 -9.46
CA ALA A 527 -24.62 5.95 -8.15
C ALA A 527 -25.82 6.91 -8.27
N GLN A 528 -25.83 7.81 -9.26
CA GLN A 528 -26.94 8.71 -9.54
C GLN A 528 -28.19 7.98 -10.00
N ILE A 529 -28.06 6.92 -10.81
CA ILE A 529 -29.21 6.08 -11.21
C ILE A 529 -29.86 5.45 -9.97
N TYR A 530 -29.07 4.83 -9.12
CA TYR A 530 -29.60 4.19 -7.91
C TYR A 530 -30.15 5.21 -6.89
N ASN A 531 -29.64 6.46 -6.94
CA ASN A 531 -30.19 7.57 -6.15
C ASN A 531 -31.39 8.27 -6.83
N SER A 532 -31.92 7.70 -7.93
CA SER A 532 -33.02 8.26 -8.74
C SER A 532 -32.72 9.62 -9.40
N ASN A 533 -31.46 10.00 -9.55
CA ASN A 533 -31.01 11.26 -10.18
C ASN A 533 -30.68 11.02 -11.66
N TYR A 534 -31.66 10.60 -12.46
CA TYR A 534 -31.47 10.17 -13.86
C TYR A 534 -30.98 11.29 -14.78
N ASP A 535 -31.44 12.53 -14.55
CA ASP A 535 -31.07 13.68 -15.37
C ASP A 535 -29.59 14.03 -15.22
N ASP A 536 -29.01 13.81 -14.05
CA ASP A 536 -27.59 14.05 -13.77
C ASP A 536 -26.69 12.88 -14.26
N ALA A 537 -27.22 11.66 -14.29
CA ALA A 537 -26.46 10.47 -14.68
C ALA A 537 -26.10 10.49 -16.18
N LEU A 538 -27.03 10.88 -17.05
CA LEU A 538 -26.87 10.83 -18.50
C LEU A 538 -25.69 11.70 -19.01
N PRO A 539 -25.51 12.95 -18.57
CA PRO A 539 -24.33 13.75 -18.92
C PRO A 539 -23.01 13.09 -18.53
N ASN A 540 -22.94 12.46 -17.36
CA ASN A 540 -21.73 11.80 -16.87
C ASN A 540 -21.35 10.58 -17.71
N PHE A 541 -22.31 9.73 -18.07
CA PHE A 541 -22.07 8.61 -18.99
C PHE A 541 -21.65 9.08 -20.39
N ARG A 542 -22.27 10.14 -20.93
CA ARG A 542 -21.88 10.71 -22.22
C ARG A 542 -20.44 11.22 -22.19
N ARG A 543 -20.07 11.90 -21.11
CA ARG A 543 -18.72 12.42 -20.93
C ARG A 543 -17.69 11.27 -20.81
N SER A 544 -18.01 10.24 -20.02
CA SER A 544 -17.20 9.01 -19.89
C SER A 544 -17.01 8.36 -21.27
N LEU A 545 -18.08 8.17 -22.04
CA LEU A 545 -18.01 7.59 -23.39
C LEU A 545 -17.13 8.41 -24.34
N THR A 546 -17.21 9.73 -24.27
CA THR A 546 -16.38 10.63 -25.10
C THR A 546 -14.90 10.46 -24.76
N ILE A 547 -14.57 10.41 -23.47
CA ILE A 547 -13.19 10.19 -23.01
C ILE A 547 -12.70 8.80 -23.45
N SER A 548 -13.52 7.75 -23.31
CA SER A 548 -13.17 6.39 -23.75
C SER A 548 -12.80 6.35 -25.24
N ARG A 549 -13.62 6.97 -26.09
CA ARG A 549 -13.34 7.05 -27.54
C ARG A 549 -12.02 7.76 -27.84
N THR A 550 -11.79 8.88 -27.17
CA THR A 550 -10.52 9.63 -27.36
C THR A 550 -9.31 8.78 -26.92
N LEU A 551 -9.43 8.04 -25.84
CA LEU A 551 -8.36 7.16 -25.36
C LEU A 551 -8.13 5.94 -26.30
N GLU A 552 -9.19 5.37 -26.87
CA GLU A 552 -9.10 4.29 -27.86
C GLU A 552 -8.41 4.77 -29.15
N ASP A 553 -8.77 5.96 -29.66
CA ASP A 553 -8.14 6.54 -30.84
C ASP A 553 -6.64 6.77 -30.63
N ILE A 554 -6.20 7.20 -29.44
CA ILE A 554 -4.78 7.37 -29.13
C ILE A 554 -4.02 6.02 -29.11
N TYR A 555 -4.65 4.93 -28.69
CA TYR A 555 -4.03 3.59 -28.67
C TYR A 555 -4.07 2.87 -30.01
N GLN A 556 -4.84 3.35 -30.99
CA GLN A 556 -4.89 2.80 -32.35
C GLN A 556 -3.96 3.54 -33.35
N MET A 557 -3.47 4.73 -33.01
CA MET A 557 -2.45 5.48 -33.77
C MET A 557 -1.04 5.06 -33.39
#